data_c5d365ec5f8f68f6aed58d6c76ac5dbb
#
_entry.id   c5d365ec5f8f68f6aed58d6c76ac5dbb
#
_cell.length_a   1.000
_cell.length_b   1.000
_cell.length_c   1.000
_cell.angle_alpha   90.00
_cell.angle_beta   90.00
_cell.angle_gamma   90.00
#
_symmetry.space_group_name_H-M   'P 1'
#
loop_
_entity.id
_entity.type
_entity.pdbx_description
1 polymer ?
#
loop_
_entity_poly.entity_id
_entity_poly.type
_entity_poly.pdbx_seq_one_letter_code
_entity_poly.pdbx_strand_id
1 'polypeptide(L)'
;MQVLVRSPRRRVEVKHFSDELWADFVRNLAPATTAQAMQKHIEDGCSKCEAVLRSWQSVFRITQEESGFSPPEDVVRIAKAQFAAVAGVRQSRPVRLVFDSSLQPVTAGVRGSISARQLLYETDELCIDLRLEPQREANRDRICLVGQVLDRASETRAAQGLKVRLLQGQQAVTDTATNQHGEFQFEYEAQDQLWLSIEMDAGKTITIPLMSLKRGQME
;
A
#
# COMPACT_ATOMS: atom_id res chain seq x y z
N MET A 1 -66.19 22.49 -28.93
CA MET A 1 -64.73 22.64 -28.91
C MET A 1 -64.28 22.11 -27.51
N GLN A 2 -63.99 20.80 -27.44
CA GLN A 2 -63.62 20.14 -26.18
C GLN A 2 -62.11 20.15 -26.05
N VAL A 3 -61.62 20.82 -25.04
CA VAL A 3 -60.19 20.86 -24.67
C VAL A 3 -59.84 19.60 -23.87
N LEU A 4 -59.08 18.69 -24.47
CA LEU A 4 -58.54 17.51 -23.79
C LEU A 4 -57.39 17.96 -22.89
N VAL A 5 -57.66 17.99 -21.57
CA VAL A 5 -56.66 18.18 -20.54
C VAL A 5 -55.85 16.88 -20.44
N ARG A 6 -54.61 16.89 -20.90
CA ARG A 6 -53.64 15.81 -20.70
C ARG A 6 -53.23 15.82 -19.24
N SER A 7 -53.60 14.77 -18.49
CA SER A 7 -53.12 14.51 -17.13
C SER A 7 -51.59 14.37 -17.13
N PRO A 8 -50.90 14.96 -16.15
CA PRO A 8 -49.45 14.79 -16.02
C PRO A 8 -49.16 13.32 -15.66
N ARG A 9 -48.38 12.65 -16.50
CA ARG A 9 -47.85 11.32 -16.20
C ARG A 9 -47.05 11.43 -14.91
N ARG A 10 -47.47 10.75 -13.84
CA ARG A 10 -46.69 10.56 -12.62
C ARG A 10 -45.34 9.96 -13.04
N ARG A 11 -44.25 10.69 -12.81
CA ARG A 11 -42.91 10.15 -12.89
C ARG A 11 -42.82 9.04 -11.81
N VAL A 12 -42.81 7.80 -12.22
CA VAL A 12 -42.49 6.69 -11.36
C VAL A 12 -41.03 6.90 -10.95
N GLU A 13 -40.79 7.12 -9.68
CA GLU A 13 -39.42 7.27 -9.13
C GLU A 13 -38.74 5.90 -9.26
N VAL A 14 -37.93 5.74 -10.29
CA VAL A 14 -37.22 4.50 -10.55
C VAL A 14 -36.08 4.40 -9.55
N LYS A 15 -36.21 3.48 -8.59
CA LYS A 15 -35.19 3.21 -7.58
C LYS A 15 -33.99 2.58 -8.27
N HIS A 16 -32.85 3.26 -8.24
CA HIS A 16 -31.58 2.75 -8.78
C HIS A 16 -30.86 1.88 -7.75
N PHE A 17 -30.06 0.96 -8.24
CA PHE A 17 -29.16 0.16 -7.41
C PHE A 17 -27.85 0.91 -7.14
N SER A 18 -27.18 0.62 -6.02
CA SER A 18 -25.91 1.25 -5.68
C SER A 18 -24.76 0.68 -6.51
N ASP A 19 -23.64 1.41 -6.54
CA ASP A 19 -22.43 1.02 -7.27
C ASP A 19 -21.85 -0.29 -6.72
N GLU A 20 -21.91 -0.51 -5.40
CA GLU A 20 -21.45 -1.75 -4.76
C GLU A 20 -22.24 -2.96 -5.24
N LEU A 21 -23.57 -2.81 -5.37
CA LEU A 21 -24.41 -3.88 -5.88
C LEU A 21 -24.10 -4.21 -7.34
N TRP A 22 -23.77 -3.20 -8.16
CA TRP A 22 -23.35 -3.42 -9.55
C TRP A 22 -21.99 -4.09 -9.63
N ALA A 23 -21.05 -3.75 -8.75
CA ALA A 23 -19.76 -4.43 -8.65
C ALA A 23 -19.93 -5.90 -8.26
N ASP A 24 -20.82 -6.20 -7.31
CA ASP A 24 -21.13 -7.59 -6.90
C ASP A 24 -21.86 -8.37 -8.01
N PHE A 25 -22.77 -7.69 -8.73
CA PHE A 25 -23.47 -8.30 -9.87
C PHE A 25 -22.49 -8.77 -10.95
N VAL A 26 -21.54 -7.92 -11.35
CA VAL A 26 -20.56 -8.25 -12.39
C VAL A 26 -19.62 -9.39 -11.94
N ARG A 27 -19.35 -9.50 -10.65
CA ARG A 27 -18.51 -10.56 -10.06
C ARG A 27 -19.28 -11.86 -9.75
N ASN A 28 -20.60 -11.89 -10.02
CA ASN A 28 -21.51 -12.97 -9.65
C ASN A 28 -21.60 -13.23 -8.12
N LEU A 29 -21.44 -12.17 -7.33
CA LEU A 29 -21.54 -12.22 -5.86
C LEU A 29 -22.88 -11.68 -5.34
N ALA A 30 -23.68 -11.04 -6.18
CA ALA A 30 -24.99 -10.52 -5.80
C ALA A 30 -25.96 -11.69 -5.47
N PRO A 31 -26.81 -11.57 -4.42
CA PRO A 31 -27.84 -12.57 -4.13
C PRO A 31 -28.77 -12.78 -5.34
N ALA A 32 -29.18 -14.02 -5.59
CA ALA A 32 -29.93 -14.37 -6.80
C ALA A 32 -31.19 -13.51 -7.02
N THR A 33 -31.95 -13.23 -5.98
CA THR A 33 -33.15 -12.38 -6.05
C THR A 33 -32.81 -10.93 -6.44
N THR A 34 -31.71 -10.40 -5.90
CA THR A 34 -31.22 -9.05 -6.22
C THR A 34 -30.69 -9.00 -7.65
N ALA A 35 -29.91 -10.00 -8.06
CA ALA A 35 -29.39 -10.10 -9.43
C ALA A 35 -30.52 -10.14 -10.47
N GLN A 36 -31.59 -10.90 -10.23
CA GLN A 36 -32.75 -10.93 -11.11
C GLN A 36 -33.46 -9.57 -11.20
N ALA A 37 -33.61 -8.87 -10.06
CA ALA A 37 -34.21 -7.54 -10.04
C ALA A 37 -33.33 -6.50 -10.80
N MET A 38 -32.01 -6.60 -10.69
CA MET A 38 -31.04 -5.75 -11.40
C MET A 38 -31.08 -6.03 -12.90
N GLN A 39 -31.12 -7.30 -13.29
CA GLN A 39 -31.24 -7.72 -14.69
C GLN A 39 -32.51 -7.16 -15.34
N LYS A 40 -33.65 -7.34 -14.66
CA LYS A 40 -34.93 -6.81 -15.10
C LYS A 40 -34.90 -5.27 -15.23
N HIS A 41 -34.29 -4.58 -14.31
CA HIS A 41 -34.14 -3.12 -14.33
C HIS A 41 -33.38 -2.62 -15.57
N ILE A 42 -32.36 -3.37 -16.02
CA ILE A 42 -31.66 -3.08 -17.29
C ILE A 42 -32.55 -3.35 -18.50
N GLU A 43 -33.27 -4.49 -18.50
CA GLU A 43 -34.21 -4.86 -19.57
C GLU A 43 -35.35 -3.84 -19.71
N ASP A 44 -35.79 -3.22 -18.61
CA ASP A 44 -36.76 -2.12 -18.59
C ASP A 44 -36.19 -0.79 -19.15
N GLY A 45 -34.91 -0.77 -19.56
CA GLY A 45 -34.29 0.32 -20.33
C GLY A 45 -33.74 1.47 -19.49
N CYS A 46 -33.29 1.23 -18.27
CA CYS A 46 -32.66 2.27 -17.44
C CYS A 46 -31.25 2.62 -17.93
N SER A 47 -31.10 3.66 -18.74
CA SER A 47 -29.82 4.09 -19.33
C SER A 47 -28.75 4.47 -18.28
N LYS A 48 -29.18 4.95 -17.11
CA LYS A 48 -28.29 5.33 -16.01
C LYS A 48 -27.59 4.11 -15.41
N CYS A 49 -28.37 3.08 -15.08
CA CYS A 49 -27.83 1.85 -14.53
C CYS A 49 -27.07 1.03 -15.58
N GLU A 50 -27.48 1.10 -16.84
CA GLU A 50 -26.74 0.49 -17.96
C GLU A 50 -25.33 1.09 -18.12
N ALA A 51 -25.18 2.41 -17.96
CA ALA A 51 -23.86 3.05 -17.98
C ALA A 51 -22.97 2.59 -16.82
N VAL A 52 -23.53 2.49 -15.62
CA VAL A 52 -22.81 1.98 -14.44
C VAL A 52 -22.39 0.52 -14.64
N LEU A 53 -23.30 -0.33 -15.12
CA LEU A 53 -23.01 -1.72 -15.43
C LEU A 53 -21.85 -1.87 -16.43
N ARG A 54 -21.87 -1.11 -17.53
CA ARG A 54 -20.79 -1.12 -18.52
C ARG A 54 -19.44 -0.71 -17.93
N SER A 55 -19.43 0.27 -17.04
CA SER A 55 -18.21 0.69 -16.36
C SER A 55 -17.64 -0.43 -15.49
N TRP A 56 -18.46 -1.09 -14.69
CA TRP A 56 -18.03 -2.20 -13.84
C TRP A 56 -17.61 -3.45 -14.65
N GLN A 57 -18.29 -3.74 -15.75
CA GLN A 57 -17.87 -4.80 -16.68
C GLN A 57 -16.48 -4.53 -17.28
N SER A 58 -16.20 -3.26 -17.64
CA SER A 58 -14.87 -2.88 -18.13
C SER A 58 -13.80 -3.03 -17.08
N VAL A 59 -14.05 -2.58 -15.85
CA VAL A 59 -13.12 -2.77 -14.72
C VAL A 59 -12.86 -4.25 -14.47
N PHE A 60 -13.92 -5.06 -14.41
CA PHE A 60 -13.78 -6.50 -14.16
C PHE A 60 -12.97 -7.20 -15.26
N ARG A 61 -13.20 -6.85 -16.53
CA ARG A 61 -12.42 -7.40 -17.65
C ARG A 61 -10.93 -7.05 -17.52
N ILE A 62 -10.60 -5.80 -17.23
CA ILE A 62 -9.22 -5.35 -17.03
C ILE A 62 -8.56 -6.11 -15.87
N THR A 63 -9.27 -6.29 -14.74
CA THR A 63 -8.73 -7.02 -13.60
C THR A 63 -8.49 -8.51 -13.91
N GLN A 64 -9.32 -9.11 -14.77
CA GLN A 64 -9.10 -10.50 -15.22
C GLN A 64 -7.88 -10.61 -16.16
N GLU A 65 -7.70 -9.66 -17.06
CA GLU A 65 -6.53 -9.58 -17.94
C GLU A 65 -5.25 -9.40 -17.11
N GLU A 66 -5.26 -8.49 -16.13
CA GLU A 66 -4.15 -8.24 -15.20
C GLU A 66 -3.83 -9.47 -14.32
N SER A 67 -4.85 -10.17 -13.82
CA SER A 67 -4.64 -11.36 -12.98
C SER A 67 -4.00 -12.53 -13.72
N GLY A 68 -4.13 -12.57 -15.04
CA GLY A 68 -3.48 -13.54 -15.93
C GLY A 68 -2.06 -13.15 -16.34
N PHE A 69 -1.62 -11.92 -15.99
CA PHE A 69 -0.27 -11.48 -16.36
C PHE A 69 0.78 -12.19 -15.51
N SER A 70 1.62 -12.96 -16.18
CA SER A 70 2.83 -13.54 -15.58
C SER A 70 4.04 -12.90 -16.25
N PRO A 71 4.92 -12.24 -15.48
CA PRO A 71 6.10 -11.63 -16.08
C PRO A 71 6.99 -12.73 -16.68
N PRO A 72 7.71 -12.43 -17.79
CA PRO A 72 8.64 -13.37 -18.40
C PRO A 72 9.64 -13.94 -17.38
N GLU A 73 9.92 -15.23 -17.44
CA GLU A 73 10.79 -15.93 -16.47
C GLU A 73 12.21 -15.36 -16.42
N ASP A 74 12.73 -14.90 -17.54
CA ASP A 74 14.04 -14.24 -17.61
C ASP A 74 14.07 -12.92 -16.86
N VAL A 75 13.01 -12.11 -16.93
CA VAL A 75 12.87 -10.86 -16.17
C VAL A 75 12.77 -11.15 -14.67
N VAL A 76 11.98 -12.14 -14.27
CA VAL A 76 11.88 -12.59 -12.87
C VAL A 76 13.24 -13.10 -12.38
N ARG A 77 13.97 -13.87 -13.20
CA ARG A 77 15.30 -14.38 -12.88
C ARG A 77 16.32 -13.25 -12.72
N ILE A 78 16.31 -12.27 -13.62
CA ILE A 78 17.19 -11.09 -13.55
C ILE A 78 16.88 -10.28 -12.29
N ALA A 79 15.61 -10.01 -12.01
CA ALA A 79 15.20 -9.29 -10.80
C ALA A 79 15.63 -10.03 -9.53
N LYS A 80 15.42 -11.35 -9.45
CA LYS A 80 15.87 -12.18 -8.33
C LYS A 80 17.39 -12.20 -8.21
N ALA A 81 18.13 -12.28 -9.32
CA ALA A 81 19.59 -12.25 -9.31
C ALA A 81 20.16 -10.90 -8.86
N GLN A 82 19.57 -9.79 -9.31
CA GLN A 82 19.92 -8.46 -8.84
C GLN A 82 19.61 -8.29 -7.35
N PHE A 83 18.43 -8.74 -6.91
CA PHE A 83 18.06 -8.75 -5.50
C PHE A 83 19.03 -9.60 -4.66
N ALA A 84 19.39 -10.81 -5.13
CA ALA A 84 20.35 -11.69 -4.46
C ALA A 84 21.76 -11.11 -4.43
N ALA A 85 22.21 -10.43 -5.50
CA ALA A 85 23.50 -9.75 -5.55
C ALA A 85 23.59 -8.58 -4.56
N VAL A 86 22.48 -7.85 -4.35
CA VAL A 86 22.38 -6.80 -3.36
C VAL A 86 22.14 -7.39 -1.95
N ALA A 87 21.40 -8.49 -1.85
CA ALA A 87 21.12 -9.24 -0.62
C ALA A 87 22.26 -10.20 -0.24
N GLY A 88 23.33 -10.33 -1.05
CA GLY A 88 24.52 -11.18 -0.81
C GLY A 88 25.28 -10.91 0.48
N VAL A 89 24.64 -10.26 1.41
CA VAL A 89 25.03 -10.02 2.79
C VAL A 89 24.38 -11.07 3.66
N ARG A 90 25.25 -11.97 4.18
CA ARG A 90 25.12 -12.71 5.44
C ARG A 90 23.68 -12.98 5.91
N GLN A 91 23.26 -14.26 5.89
CA GLN A 91 22.09 -14.82 6.61
C GLN A 91 21.02 -13.81 7.07
N SER A 92 20.45 -13.05 6.13
CA SER A 92 19.36 -12.14 6.43
C SER A 92 18.10 -12.96 6.70
N ARG A 93 17.48 -12.77 7.86
CA ARG A 93 16.18 -13.37 8.13
C ARG A 93 15.12 -12.72 7.22
N PRO A 94 14.16 -13.50 6.70
CA PRO A 94 13.07 -12.95 5.92
C PRO A 94 12.27 -11.98 6.80
N VAL A 95 12.02 -10.80 6.27
CA VAL A 95 11.20 -9.77 6.89
C VAL A 95 9.98 -9.51 5.98
N ARG A 96 8.80 -9.46 6.57
CA ARG A 96 7.54 -9.23 5.88
C ARG A 96 7.04 -7.82 6.15
N LEU A 97 6.79 -7.04 5.12
CA LEU A 97 6.07 -5.77 5.24
C LEU A 97 4.59 -6.07 5.50
N VAL A 98 4.05 -5.58 6.62
CA VAL A 98 2.66 -5.77 7.06
C VAL A 98 1.82 -4.55 6.77
N PHE A 99 2.41 -3.36 6.92
CA PHE A 99 1.72 -2.10 6.74
C PHE A 99 2.62 -1.07 6.06
N ASP A 100 2.03 -0.29 5.16
CA ASP A 100 2.65 0.88 4.53
C ASP A 100 1.59 1.97 4.37
N SER A 101 1.77 3.09 5.06
CA SER A 101 0.81 4.20 5.03
C SER A 101 0.70 4.86 3.65
N SER A 102 1.71 4.73 2.79
CA SER A 102 1.67 5.30 1.43
C SER A 102 0.72 4.54 0.49
N LEU A 103 0.34 3.31 0.85
CA LEU A 103 -0.63 2.50 0.10
C LEU A 103 -2.08 2.73 0.55
N GLN A 104 -2.29 3.54 1.58
CA GLN A 104 -3.64 3.90 2.04
C GLN A 104 -4.22 5.02 1.15
N PRO A 105 -5.50 4.94 0.77
CA PRO A 105 -6.13 6.02 0.02
C PRO A 105 -6.09 7.30 0.85
N VAL A 106 -5.49 8.35 0.29
CA VAL A 106 -5.44 9.68 0.91
C VAL A 106 -6.87 10.20 0.98
N THR A 107 -7.39 10.39 2.19
CA THR A 107 -8.67 11.09 2.38
C THR A 107 -8.55 12.50 1.79
N ALA A 108 -9.42 12.80 0.81
CA ALA A 108 -9.44 14.06 0.10
C ALA A 108 -9.58 15.24 1.09
N GLY A 109 -8.52 16.02 1.26
CA GLY A 109 -8.54 17.20 2.14
C GLY A 109 -7.17 17.73 2.55
N VAL A 110 -6.12 16.94 2.50
CA VAL A 110 -4.77 17.38 2.88
C VAL A 110 -3.97 17.72 1.63
N ARG A 111 -4.08 18.96 1.18
CA ARG A 111 -3.25 19.48 0.09
C ARG A 111 -1.87 19.88 0.64
N GLY A 112 -0.82 19.24 0.14
CA GLY A 112 0.49 19.86 0.03
C GLY A 112 1.52 19.65 1.12
N SER A 113 1.41 18.70 2.04
CA SER A 113 2.54 18.29 2.88
C SER A 113 3.07 16.92 2.44
N ILE A 114 4.39 16.81 2.29
CA ILE A 114 5.04 15.50 2.22
C ILE A 114 4.76 14.87 3.58
N SER A 115 3.83 13.92 3.62
CA SER A 115 3.43 13.29 4.88
C SER A 115 4.48 12.30 5.33
N ALA A 116 4.62 12.15 6.65
CA ALA A 116 5.41 11.06 7.22
C ALA A 116 4.89 9.73 6.67
N ARG A 117 5.80 8.80 6.35
CA ARG A 117 5.49 7.45 5.92
C ARG A 117 5.74 6.50 7.06
N GLN A 118 4.75 5.68 7.41
CA GLN A 118 4.88 4.63 8.40
C GLN A 118 4.92 3.27 7.71
N LEU A 119 5.85 2.42 8.16
CA LEU A 119 6.08 1.06 7.68
C LEU A 119 6.13 0.12 8.86
N LEU A 120 5.35 -0.96 8.82
CA LEU A 120 5.41 -2.01 9.84
C LEU A 120 5.94 -3.29 9.20
N TYR A 121 7.00 -3.82 9.77
CA TYR A 121 7.60 -5.07 9.35
C TYR A 121 7.53 -6.11 10.47
N GLU A 122 7.39 -7.37 10.08
CA GLU A 122 7.41 -8.51 10.99
C GLU A 122 8.41 -9.57 10.55
N THR A 123 9.03 -10.19 11.54
CA THR A 123 9.72 -11.47 11.44
C THR A 123 9.02 -12.50 12.34
N ASP A 124 9.56 -13.71 12.47
CA ASP A 124 9.03 -14.70 13.42
C ASP A 124 9.14 -14.23 14.87
N GLU A 125 10.13 -13.39 15.19
CA GLU A 125 10.50 -13.02 16.56
C GLU A 125 10.24 -11.53 16.86
N LEU A 126 10.29 -10.65 15.86
CA LEU A 126 10.26 -9.20 16.06
C LEU A 126 9.18 -8.50 15.23
N CYS A 127 8.67 -7.42 15.79
CA CYS A 127 7.89 -6.41 15.11
C CYS A 127 8.73 -5.12 15.03
N ILE A 128 8.82 -4.52 13.84
CA ILE A 128 9.66 -3.35 13.57
C ILE A 128 8.76 -2.27 12.96
N ASP A 129 8.52 -1.20 13.72
CA ASP A 129 7.80 -0.01 13.28
C ASP A 129 8.80 1.06 12.86
N LEU A 130 8.64 1.60 11.65
CA LEU A 130 9.49 2.65 11.08
C LEU A 130 8.63 3.84 10.66
N ARG A 131 9.04 5.03 11.08
CA ARG A 131 8.45 6.29 10.66
C ARG A 131 9.50 7.15 9.98
N LEU A 132 9.24 7.52 8.73
CA LEU A 132 10.11 8.36 7.91
C LEU A 132 9.46 9.73 7.76
N GLU A 133 10.10 10.77 8.26
CA GLU A 133 9.62 12.15 8.19
C GLU A 133 10.58 12.98 7.33
N PRO A 134 10.12 13.49 6.18
CA PRO A 134 10.88 14.44 5.40
C PRO A 134 11.05 15.77 6.17
N GLN A 135 12.28 16.20 6.33
CA GLN A 135 12.63 17.49 6.91
C GLN A 135 13.07 18.42 5.79
N ARG A 136 12.39 19.57 5.66
CA ARG A 136 12.77 20.60 4.69
C ARG A 136 13.74 21.59 5.36
N GLU A 137 15.01 21.46 5.06
CA GLU A 137 15.97 22.52 5.24
C GLU A 137 16.17 23.25 3.89
N ALA A 138 16.49 24.54 3.94
CA ALA A 138 16.44 25.47 2.79
C ALA A 138 17.16 24.98 1.49
N ASN A 139 17.99 23.94 1.55
CA ASN A 139 18.74 23.44 0.38
C ASN A 139 19.04 21.92 0.42
N ARG A 140 18.46 21.15 1.36
CA ARG A 140 18.74 19.71 1.49
C ARG A 140 17.46 18.96 1.85
N ASP A 141 17.17 17.89 1.11
CA ASP A 141 16.10 16.96 1.46
C ASP A 141 16.67 15.97 2.50
N ARG A 142 16.41 16.23 3.77
CA ARG A 142 16.78 15.33 4.88
C ARG A 142 15.57 14.49 5.28
N ILE A 143 15.85 13.31 5.77
CA ILE A 143 14.85 12.39 6.32
C ILE A 143 15.23 12.10 7.77
N CYS A 144 14.27 12.29 8.67
CA CYS A 144 14.32 11.73 10.01
C CYS A 144 13.62 10.37 10.00
N LEU A 145 14.35 9.32 10.32
CA LEU A 145 13.81 7.97 10.50
C LEU A 145 13.80 7.68 12.00
N VAL A 146 12.63 7.44 12.54
CA VAL A 146 12.41 6.92 13.88
C VAL A 146 11.94 5.48 13.77
N GLY A 147 12.56 4.59 14.53
CA GLY A 147 12.18 3.18 14.53
C GLY A 147 12.00 2.64 15.93
N GLN A 148 11.18 1.61 16.06
CA GLN A 148 10.99 0.82 17.27
C GLN A 148 11.02 -0.67 16.95
N VAL A 149 11.74 -1.44 17.77
CA VAL A 149 11.83 -2.90 17.65
C VAL A 149 11.27 -3.54 18.91
N LEU A 150 10.22 -4.34 18.72
CA LEU A 150 9.50 -5.03 19.81
C LEU A 150 9.59 -6.54 19.62
N ASP A 151 9.57 -7.27 20.73
CA ASP A 151 9.45 -8.73 20.73
C ASP A 151 8.00 -9.11 20.36
N ARG A 152 7.83 -9.96 19.36
CA ARG A 152 6.51 -10.39 18.90
C ARG A 152 5.77 -11.28 19.89
N ALA A 153 6.50 -12.02 20.72
CA ALA A 153 5.91 -12.87 21.77
C ALA A 153 5.34 -12.04 22.93
N SER A 154 5.77 -10.76 23.06
CA SER A 154 5.32 -9.85 24.10
C SER A 154 5.37 -8.41 23.55
N GLU A 155 4.22 -7.88 23.14
CA GLU A 155 4.11 -6.52 22.58
C GLU A 155 4.65 -5.40 23.51
N THR A 156 4.87 -5.72 24.78
CA THR A 156 5.42 -4.80 25.77
C THR A 156 6.92 -4.95 25.96
N ARG A 157 7.55 -5.97 25.40
CA ARG A 157 8.96 -6.23 25.57
C ARG A 157 9.77 -5.62 24.43
N ALA A 158 10.48 -4.55 24.74
CA ALA A 158 11.38 -3.87 23.82
C ALA A 158 12.65 -4.67 23.58
N ALA A 159 13.10 -4.72 22.33
CA ALA A 159 14.39 -5.31 21.96
C ALA A 159 15.50 -4.26 22.16
N GLN A 160 16.08 -4.23 23.36
CA GLN A 160 17.11 -3.28 23.76
C GLN A 160 18.51 -3.70 23.28
N GLY A 161 19.34 -2.70 22.93
CA GLY A 161 20.77 -2.90 22.66
C GLY A 161 21.07 -3.52 21.29
N LEU A 162 20.07 -3.67 20.42
CA LEU A 162 20.30 -4.15 19.05
C LEU A 162 21.07 -3.09 18.27
N LYS A 163 22.12 -3.49 17.57
CA LYS A 163 22.87 -2.60 16.68
C LYS A 163 22.09 -2.38 15.41
N VAL A 164 21.83 -1.10 15.10
CA VAL A 164 21.09 -0.67 13.93
C VAL A 164 22.01 0.17 13.05
N ARG A 165 22.10 -0.18 11.78
CA ARG A 165 22.95 0.52 10.78
C ARG A 165 22.13 0.97 9.59
N LEU A 166 22.41 2.17 9.11
CA LEU A 166 21.98 2.64 7.81
C LEU A 166 23.09 2.35 6.80
N LEU A 167 22.77 1.59 5.75
CA LEU A 167 23.72 1.16 4.75
C LEU A 167 23.39 1.76 3.39
N GLN A 168 24.43 2.15 2.63
CA GLN A 168 24.35 2.43 1.20
C GLN A 168 25.17 1.37 0.46
N GLY A 169 24.47 0.47 -0.22
CA GLY A 169 25.12 -0.74 -0.72
C GLY A 169 25.68 -1.59 0.42
N GLN A 170 27.01 -1.76 0.46
CA GLN A 170 27.71 -2.47 1.55
C GLN A 170 28.36 -1.54 2.58
N GLN A 171 28.29 -0.23 2.37
CA GLN A 171 28.99 0.73 3.21
C GLN A 171 28.03 1.29 4.28
N ALA A 172 28.48 1.31 5.54
CA ALA A 172 27.71 1.93 6.61
C ALA A 172 27.78 3.47 6.48
N VAL A 173 26.61 4.11 6.40
CA VAL A 173 26.45 5.56 6.40
C VAL A 173 26.48 6.08 7.83
N THR A 174 25.75 5.40 8.72
CA THR A 174 25.69 5.71 10.15
C THR A 174 25.19 4.48 10.91
N ASP A 175 25.43 4.46 12.23
CA ASP A 175 24.96 3.40 13.10
C ASP A 175 24.50 3.95 14.46
N THR A 176 23.64 3.18 15.12
CA THR A 176 23.13 3.42 16.48
C THR A 176 22.76 2.10 17.15
N ALA A 177 22.23 2.14 18.36
CA ALA A 177 21.67 1.00 19.04
C ALA A 177 20.28 1.32 19.59
N THR A 178 19.41 0.31 19.68
CA THR A 178 18.10 0.49 20.29
C THR A 178 18.21 0.79 21.78
N ASN A 179 17.42 1.75 22.28
CA ASN A 179 17.34 2.12 23.68
C ASN A 179 16.54 1.09 24.51
N GLN A 180 16.30 1.38 25.78
CA GLN A 180 15.51 0.53 26.70
C GLN A 180 14.06 0.29 26.24
N HIS A 181 13.54 1.13 25.35
CA HIS A 181 12.21 1.01 24.75
C HIS A 181 12.24 0.41 23.33
N GLY A 182 13.40 -0.09 22.88
CA GLY A 182 13.59 -0.62 21.54
C GLY A 182 13.65 0.46 20.46
N GLU A 183 13.72 1.73 20.84
CA GLU A 183 13.67 2.85 19.90
C GLU A 183 15.06 3.22 19.39
N PHE A 184 15.13 3.72 18.15
CA PHE A 184 16.31 4.29 17.52
C PHE A 184 15.93 5.40 16.57
N GLN A 185 16.90 6.27 16.24
CA GLN A 185 16.67 7.39 15.32
C GLN A 185 17.90 7.62 14.44
N PHE A 186 17.63 7.99 13.17
CA PHE A 186 18.62 8.49 12.23
C PHE A 186 18.16 9.76 11.56
N GLU A 187 19.11 10.64 11.24
CA GLU A 187 18.93 11.74 10.31
C GLU A 187 19.91 11.56 9.15
N TYR A 188 19.40 11.55 7.92
CA TYR A 188 20.21 11.32 6.72
C TYR A 188 19.70 12.11 5.53
N GLU A 189 20.57 12.36 4.55
CA GLU A 189 20.17 12.94 3.27
C GLU A 189 19.40 11.90 2.44
N ALA A 190 18.33 12.34 1.77
CA ALA A 190 17.54 11.46 0.92
C ALA A 190 18.41 10.92 -0.23
N GLN A 191 18.67 9.63 -0.23
CA GLN A 191 19.49 8.92 -1.21
C GLN A 191 18.77 7.67 -1.69
N ASP A 192 19.09 7.23 -2.91
CA ASP A 192 18.62 5.95 -3.42
C ASP A 192 19.46 4.78 -2.86
N GLN A 193 18.85 3.60 -2.80
CA GLN A 193 19.51 2.34 -2.40
C GLN A 193 20.00 2.31 -0.94
N LEU A 194 19.25 2.90 -0.04
CA LEU A 194 19.50 2.79 1.40
C LEU A 194 18.85 1.53 1.98
N TRP A 195 19.52 0.94 2.95
CA TRP A 195 19.09 -0.25 3.68
C TRP A 195 19.23 -0.03 5.17
N LEU A 196 18.24 -0.47 5.92
CA LEU A 196 18.33 -0.58 7.37
C LEU A 196 18.76 -2.00 7.73
N SER A 197 19.83 -2.12 8.50
CA SER A 197 20.36 -3.40 8.99
C SER A 197 20.25 -3.44 10.50
N ILE A 198 19.54 -4.43 11.03
CA ILE A 198 19.39 -4.65 12.49
C ILE A 198 20.11 -5.95 12.82
N GLU A 199 21.14 -5.86 13.67
CA GLU A 199 21.94 -6.99 14.11
C GLU A 199 21.31 -7.62 15.37
N MET A 200 20.94 -8.88 15.24
CA MET A 200 20.36 -9.66 16.33
C MET A 200 21.42 -10.51 17.02
N ASP A 201 21.05 -11.14 18.13
CA ASP A 201 21.91 -12.10 18.81
C ASP A 201 22.33 -13.25 17.87
N ALA A 202 23.51 -13.81 18.11
CA ALA A 202 24.12 -14.88 17.33
C ALA A 202 24.49 -14.50 15.87
N GLY A 203 24.74 -13.23 15.56
CA GLY A 203 25.22 -12.78 14.25
C GLY A 203 24.18 -12.83 13.14
N LYS A 204 22.90 -13.00 13.48
CA LYS A 204 21.78 -12.89 12.54
C LYS A 204 21.48 -11.42 12.28
N THR A 205 21.15 -11.10 11.05
CA THR A 205 20.86 -9.72 10.62
C THR A 205 19.50 -9.66 9.92
N ILE A 206 18.71 -8.65 10.23
CA ILE A 206 17.53 -8.27 9.47
C ILE A 206 17.93 -7.13 8.56
N THR A 207 17.54 -7.18 7.28
CA THR A 207 17.81 -6.12 6.31
C THR A 207 16.51 -5.65 5.67
N ILE A 208 16.24 -4.35 5.78
CA ILE A 208 15.01 -3.70 5.29
C ILE A 208 15.40 -2.66 4.23
N PRO A 209 14.87 -2.74 3.00
CA PRO A 209 15.09 -1.71 2.00
C PRO A 209 14.33 -0.44 2.38
N LEU A 210 15.02 0.70 2.42
CA LEU A 210 14.41 2.00 2.58
C LEU A 210 14.18 2.60 1.18
N MET A 211 12.94 2.54 0.71
CA MET A 211 12.59 3.18 -0.55
C MET A 211 12.71 4.69 -0.42
N SER A 212 13.33 5.33 -1.40
CA SER A 212 13.37 6.80 -1.49
C SER A 212 11.95 7.37 -1.46
N LEU A 213 11.73 8.38 -0.62
CA LEU A 213 10.51 9.17 -0.61
C LEU A 213 10.53 10.10 -1.84
N LYS A 214 10.37 9.53 -3.05
CA LYS A 214 10.34 10.34 -4.27
C LYS A 214 9.14 11.28 -4.23
N ARG A 215 9.38 12.55 -4.54
CA ARG A 215 8.33 13.51 -4.92
C ARG A 215 7.46 12.84 -5.97
N GLY A 216 6.16 12.71 -5.69
CA GLY A 216 5.19 12.42 -6.73
C GLY A 216 5.41 13.41 -7.86
N GLN A 217 5.66 12.90 -9.08
CA GLN A 217 5.62 13.71 -10.29
C GLN A 217 4.23 14.32 -10.34
N MET A 218 4.16 15.63 -10.09
CA MET A 218 3.02 16.45 -10.51
C MET A 218 3.34 16.84 -11.97
N GLU A 219 2.73 16.13 -12.90
CA GLU A 219 2.25 16.71 -14.16
C GLU A 219 0.75 16.96 -14.07
#